data_f2a11a720b03d1dc87c93d67b2aef5df
#
_entry.id   f2a11a720b03d1dc87c93d67b2aef5df
#
_cell.length_a   1.000
_cell.length_b   1.000
_cell.length_c   1.000
_cell.angle_alpha   90.00
_cell.angle_beta   90.00
_cell.angle_gamma   90.00
#
_symmetry.space_group_name_H-M   'P 1'
#
loop_
_entity.id
_entity.type
_entity.pdbx_description
1 polymer ?
#
loop_
_entity_poly.entity_id
_entity_poly.type
_entity_poly.pdbx_seq_one_letter_code
_entity_poly.pdbx_strand_id
1 'polypeptide(L)'
;MLGLEELLDRRPAALSGGQRQRVAMGRAIARRPAVYLMDEPLSNLDAKLRVSMRAQLAALHSRLATTTVYVPHDQVEAMTLGHRVAVMRDGHVLQVDTPQALYAAPVNLFVAAFIGSPAMNLVEADVSDGAIRFGGYTIPFAGAPAASRVIVGIRPESFEDAAFADPTLPQIDVDVQVVEDLGADAHVIFPVDAPPVDVSEVREATGDEEALMPADRAVFTARVDPQTSAQVGRTLRLAVDPARFHFFDPATGLRADRSPAPALAGA
;
A
#
# COMPACT_ATOMS: atom_id res chain seq x y z
N MET A 1 11.65 -15.24 25.07
CA MET A 1 10.73 -14.35 24.34
C MET A 1 11.49 -13.18 23.70
N LEU A 2 12.05 -12.21 24.41
CA LEU A 2 12.84 -11.11 23.82
C LEU A 2 14.33 -11.43 23.63
N GLY A 3 14.78 -12.64 23.93
CA GLY A 3 16.17 -13.06 23.84
C GLY A 3 17.10 -12.22 24.74
N LEU A 4 16.67 -11.99 25.98
CA LEU A 4 17.40 -11.15 26.94
C LEU A 4 18.28 -11.97 27.88
N GLU A 5 18.19 -13.28 27.86
CA GLU A 5 18.84 -14.17 28.80
C GLU A 5 20.38 -13.97 28.84
N GLU A 6 20.98 -13.81 27.65
CA GLU A 6 22.45 -13.59 27.52
C GLU A 6 22.88 -12.14 27.82
N LEU A 7 21.93 -11.25 28.07
CA LEU A 7 22.16 -9.82 28.27
C LEU A 7 22.02 -9.39 29.73
N LEU A 8 21.49 -10.26 30.61
CA LEU A 8 21.11 -9.91 31.97
C LEU A 8 22.30 -9.39 32.81
N ASP A 9 23.49 -9.92 32.58
CA ASP A 9 24.72 -9.56 33.34
C ASP A 9 25.49 -8.41 32.66
N ARG A 10 25.03 -7.90 31.52
CA ARG A 10 25.72 -6.83 30.79
C ARG A 10 25.33 -5.45 31.28
N ARG A 11 26.30 -4.57 31.39
CA ARG A 11 26.02 -3.14 31.67
C ARG A 11 25.39 -2.48 30.45
N PRO A 12 24.49 -1.51 30.63
CA PRO A 12 23.81 -0.80 29.51
C PRO A 12 24.76 -0.23 28.45
N ALA A 13 25.94 0.25 28.87
CA ALA A 13 26.96 0.79 27.96
C ALA A 13 27.59 -0.29 27.06
N ALA A 14 27.51 -1.57 27.44
CA ALA A 14 28.04 -2.70 26.66
C ALA A 14 26.98 -3.30 25.68
N LEU A 15 25.79 -2.74 25.61
CA LEU A 15 24.72 -3.20 24.75
C LEU A 15 24.69 -2.40 23.43
N SER A 16 24.39 -3.08 22.33
CA SER A 16 24.08 -2.41 21.06
C SER A 16 22.76 -1.61 21.14
N GLY A 17 22.49 -0.76 20.15
CA GLY A 17 21.22 -0.01 20.07
C GLY A 17 19.99 -0.91 20.12
N GLY A 18 19.94 -1.93 19.30
CA GLY A 18 18.84 -2.90 19.28
C GLY A 18 18.74 -3.75 20.56
N GLN A 19 19.89 -4.09 21.22
CA GLN A 19 19.87 -4.77 22.50
C GLN A 19 19.29 -3.86 23.60
N ARG A 20 19.69 -2.59 23.64
CA ARG A 20 19.09 -1.61 24.58
C ARG A 20 17.59 -1.47 24.38
N GLN A 21 17.14 -1.42 23.13
CA GLN A 21 15.72 -1.30 22.78
C GLN A 21 14.92 -2.53 23.27
N ARG A 22 15.42 -3.75 23.05
CA ARG A 22 14.80 -4.98 23.58
C ARG A 22 14.76 -5.00 25.13
N VAL A 23 15.80 -4.55 25.79
CA VAL A 23 15.82 -4.42 27.26
C VAL A 23 14.78 -3.39 27.72
N ALA A 24 14.65 -2.26 27.04
CA ALA A 24 13.62 -1.25 27.36
C ALA A 24 12.20 -1.82 27.23
N MET A 25 11.91 -2.54 26.15
CA MET A 25 10.64 -3.26 25.97
C MET A 25 10.39 -4.29 27.09
N GLY A 26 11.39 -5.10 27.41
CA GLY A 26 11.28 -6.09 28.49
C GLY A 26 10.97 -5.46 29.85
N ARG A 27 11.57 -4.32 30.15
CA ARG A 27 11.28 -3.54 31.36
C ARG A 27 9.87 -2.99 31.38
N ALA A 28 9.35 -2.48 30.24
CA ALA A 28 7.98 -2.00 30.12
C ALA A 28 6.99 -3.12 30.37
N ILE A 29 7.21 -4.28 29.74
CA ILE A 29 6.34 -5.47 29.83
C ILE A 29 6.30 -6.01 31.26
N ALA A 30 7.46 -6.08 31.94
CA ALA A 30 7.57 -6.59 33.31
C ALA A 30 6.75 -5.78 34.33
N ARG A 31 6.49 -4.48 34.05
CA ARG A 31 5.70 -3.59 34.92
C ARG A 31 4.20 -3.85 34.87
N ARG A 32 3.68 -4.57 33.85
CA ARG A 32 2.26 -4.85 33.64
C ARG A 32 1.37 -3.59 33.75
N PRO A 33 1.62 -2.55 32.94
CA PRO A 33 0.85 -1.32 32.99
C PRO A 33 -0.57 -1.51 32.44
N ALA A 34 -1.46 -0.55 32.68
CA ALA A 34 -2.80 -0.55 32.09
C ALA A 34 -2.78 -0.23 30.57
N VAL A 35 -1.76 0.52 30.09
CA VAL A 35 -1.57 0.90 28.69
C VAL A 35 -0.07 0.89 28.37
N TYR A 36 0.30 0.34 27.22
CA TYR A 36 1.65 0.49 26.65
C TYR A 36 1.65 1.66 25.67
N LEU A 37 2.67 2.52 25.75
CA LEU A 37 2.99 3.55 24.78
C LEU A 37 4.34 3.18 24.15
N MET A 38 4.33 2.81 22.88
CA MET A 38 5.53 2.36 22.16
C MET A 38 5.77 3.28 20.96
N ASP A 39 6.88 4.00 21.03
CA ASP A 39 7.32 4.91 19.98
C ASP A 39 8.49 4.27 19.23
N GLU A 40 8.27 3.88 17.98
CA GLU A 40 9.20 3.21 17.08
C GLU A 40 10.04 2.09 17.73
N PRO A 41 9.44 1.11 18.41
CA PRO A 41 10.19 0.15 19.25
C PRO A 41 11.06 -0.83 18.44
N LEU A 42 11.03 -0.82 17.11
CA LEU A 42 11.81 -1.69 16.25
C LEU A 42 12.78 -0.94 15.30
N SER A 43 12.88 0.40 15.40
CA SER A 43 13.65 1.24 14.47
C SER A 43 15.16 0.89 14.44
N ASN A 44 15.76 0.55 15.58
CA ASN A 44 17.19 0.27 15.71
C ASN A 44 17.55 -1.22 15.51
N LEU A 45 16.67 -2.02 14.90
CA LEU A 45 16.92 -3.43 14.62
C LEU A 45 17.25 -3.64 13.14
N ASP A 46 18.12 -4.61 12.86
CA ASP A 46 18.33 -5.09 11.50
C ASP A 46 17.07 -5.74 10.93
N ALA A 47 16.98 -5.84 9.60
CA ALA A 47 15.77 -6.30 8.90
C ALA A 47 15.33 -7.72 9.34
N LYS A 48 16.27 -8.66 9.51
CA LYS A 48 15.97 -10.04 9.92
C LYS A 48 15.43 -10.10 11.35
N LEU A 49 16.07 -9.36 12.25
CA LEU A 49 15.65 -9.28 13.65
C LEU A 49 14.29 -8.56 13.76
N ARG A 50 14.04 -7.52 12.95
CA ARG A 50 12.77 -6.78 12.92
C ARG A 50 11.59 -7.71 12.56
N VAL A 51 11.73 -8.56 11.54
CA VAL A 51 10.71 -9.56 11.19
C VAL A 51 10.42 -10.50 12.36
N SER A 52 11.46 -11.04 13.00
CA SER A 52 11.30 -11.92 14.17
C SER A 52 10.64 -11.21 15.35
N MET A 53 11.03 -9.98 15.62
CA MET A 53 10.48 -9.18 16.71
C MET A 53 9.03 -8.77 16.49
N ARG A 54 8.60 -8.46 15.25
CA ARG A 54 7.18 -8.23 14.91
C ARG A 54 6.32 -9.44 15.29
N ALA A 55 6.73 -10.64 14.86
CA ALA A 55 6.01 -11.87 15.21
C ALA A 55 5.92 -12.09 16.73
N GLN A 56 7.01 -11.82 17.46
CA GLN A 56 7.04 -11.94 18.91
C GLN A 56 6.15 -10.90 19.62
N LEU A 57 6.11 -9.65 19.11
CA LEU A 57 5.24 -8.60 19.65
C LEU A 57 3.76 -8.92 19.38
N ALA A 58 3.42 -9.40 18.19
CA ALA A 58 2.05 -9.83 17.88
C ALA A 58 1.58 -10.93 18.85
N ALA A 59 2.39 -11.97 19.06
CA ALA A 59 2.10 -13.04 20.00
C ALA A 59 2.01 -12.55 21.46
N LEU A 60 2.88 -11.60 21.84
CA LEU A 60 2.86 -11.01 23.17
C LEU A 60 1.60 -10.17 23.39
N HIS A 61 1.22 -9.34 22.44
CA HIS A 61 0.03 -8.51 22.49
C HIS A 61 -1.23 -9.37 22.69
N SER A 62 -1.37 -10.46 21.90
CA SER A 62 -2.47 -11.41 22.04
C SER A 62 -2.53 -12.05 23.43
N ARG A 63 -1.38 -12.29 24.08
CA ARG A 63 -1.31 -12.91 25.42
C ARG A 63 -1.56 -11.93 26.56
N LEU A 64 -1.12 -10.67 26.42
CA LEU A 64 -1.24 -9.67 27.49
C LEU A 64 -2.62 -9.02 27.51
N ALA A 65 -3.32 -8.99 26.37
CA ALA A 65 -4.64 -8.35 26.21
C ALA A 65 -4.69 -6.91 26.77
N THR A 66 -3.56 -6.21 26.71
CA THR A 66 -3.40 -4.83 27.23
C THR A 66 -3.44 -3.85 26.08
N THR A 67 -4.17 -2.77 26.23
CA THR A 67 -4.20 -1.67 25.25
C THR A 67 -2.80 -1.16 24.96
N THR A 68 -2.45 -1.09 23.69
CA THR A 68 -1.15 -0.59 23.23
C THR A 68 -1.36 0.52 22.21
N VAL A 69 -0.76 1.67 22.42
CA VAL A 69 -0.57 2.71 21.42
C VAL A 69 0.83 2.50 20.84
N TYR A 70 0.89 2.25 19.54
CA TYR A 70 2.12 1.91 18.85
C TYR A 70 2.36 2.88 17.69
N VAL A 71 3.48 3.58 17.69
CA VAL A 71 3.94 4.39 16.57
C VAL A 71 4.95 3.55 15.79
N PRO A 72 4.63 3.11 14.56
CA PRO A 72 5.50 2.29 13.75
C PRO A 72 6.57 3.11 13.03
N HIS A 73 7.69 2.48 12.70
CA HIS A 73 8.71 3.04 11.81
C HIS A 73 8.31 2.89 10.33
N ASP A 74 7.61 1.82 9.96
CA ASP A 74 7.20 1.52 8.59
C ASP A 74 5.72 1.06 8.51
N GLN A 75 5.17 1.11 7.30
CA GLN A 75 3.78 0.68 7.07
C GLN A 75 3.55 -0.80 7.37
N VAL A 76 4.55 -1.67 7.12
CA VAL A 76 4.41 -3.11 7.32
C VAL A 76 4.18 -3.41 8.80
N GLU A 77 4.82 -2.65 9.71
CA GLU A 77 4.56 -2.75 11.15
C GLU A 77 3.13 -2.37 11.49
N ALA A 78 2.64 -1.23 10.98
CA ALA A 78 1.27 -0.77 11.21
C ALA A 78 0.25 -1.79 10.72
N MET A 79 0.44 -2.29 9.50
CA MET A 79 -0.49 -3.21 8.83
C MET A 79 -0.49 -4.62 9.42
N THR A 80 0.60 -5.03 10.09
CA THR A 80 0.72 -6.38 10.67
C THR A 80 0.44 -6.45 12.17
N LEU A 81 0.73 -5.39 12.92
CA LEU A 81 0.57 -5.36 14.38
C LEU A 81 -0.71 -4.66 14.83
N GLY A 82 -1.20 -3.70 14.06
CA GLY A 82 -2.36 -2.89 14.43
C GLY A 82 -3.69 -3.65 14.30
N HIS A 83 -4.51 -3.68 15.34
CA HIS A 83 -5.92 -4.03 15.21
C HIS A 83 -6.73 -2.90 14.57
N ARG A 84 -6.34 -1.67 14.88
CA ARG A 84 -6.78 -0.43 14.24
C ARG A 84 -5.57 0.43 13.96
N VAL A 85 -5.56 1.06 12.81
CA VAL A 85 -4.49 1.97 12.39
C VAL A 85 -5.10 3.34 12.13
N ALA A 86 -4.46 4.39 12.67
CA ALA A 86 -4.78 5.77 12.39
C ALA A 86 -3.77 6.32 11.37
N VAL A 87 -4.27 6.75 10.21
CA VAL A 87 -3.48 7.51 9.24
C VAL A 87 -3.60 8.98 9.61
N MET A 88 -2.47 9.61 9.84
CA MET A 88 -2.38 11.00 10.27
C MET A 88 -1.58 11.84 9.27
N ARG A 89 -1.95 13.12 9.17
CA ARG A 89 -1.20 14.12 8.40
C ARG A 89 -1.33 15.47 9.09
N ASP A 90 -0.24 16.18 9.26
CA ASP A 90 -0.20 17.52 9.85
C ASP A 90 -0.95 17.62 11.19
N GLY A 91 -0.82 16.60 12.04
CA GLY A 91 -1.51 16.52 13.33
C GLY A 91 -3.00 16.15 13.27
N HIS A 92 -3.57 15.97 12.06
CA HIS A 92 -4.96 15.58 11.86
C HIS A 92 -5.08 14.09 11.55
N VAL A 93 -6.08 13.44 12.14
CA VAL A 93 -6.43 12.05 11.81
C VAL A 93 -7.31 12.05 10.57
N LEU A 94 -6.84 11.41 9.48
CA LEU A 94 -7.56 11.31 8.21
C LEU A 94 -8.49 10.10 8.17
N GLN A 95 -8.02 8.95 8.66
CA GLN A 95 -8.81 7.72 8.73
C GLN A 95 -8.34 6.84 9.89
N VAL A 96 -9.26 6.19 10.57
CA VAL A 96 -8.95 5.17 11.59
C VAL A 96 -9.79 3.93 11.31
N ASP A 97 -9.12 2.82 10.95
CA ASP A 97 -9.81 1.58 10.62
C ASP A 97 -8.91 0.36 10.86
N THR A 98 -9.41 -0.83 10.54
CA THR A 98 -8.57 -2.02 10.43
C THR A 98 -7.58 -1.86 9.27
N PRO A 99 -6.40 -2.49 9.32
CA PRO A 99 -5.44 -2.46 8.20
C PRO A 99 -6.08 -2.81 6.85
N GLN A 100 -6.89 -3.85 6.81
CA GLN A 100 -7.57 -4.31 5.60
C GLN A 100 -8.57 -3.28 5.08
N ALA A 101 -9.31 -2.61 5.96
CA ALA A 101 -10.27 -1.58 5.55
C ALA A 101 -9.55 -0.31 5.02
N LEU A 102 -8.44 0.10 5.64
CA LEU A 102 -7.61 1.20 5.13
C LEU A 102 -7.10 0.93 3.71
N TYR A 103 -6.68 -0.31 3.45
CA TYR A 103 -6.20 -0.73 2.15
C TYR A 103 -7.32 -0.82 1.10
N ALA A 104 -8.44 -1.46 1.47
CA ALA A 104 -9.55 -1.73 0.56
C ALA A 104 -10.51 -0.55 0.39
N ALA A 105 -10.55 0.38 1.34
CA ALA A 105 -11.52 1.47 1.36
C ALA A 105 -10.92 2.78 1.86
N PRO A 106 -9.84 3.30 1.22
CA PRO A 106 -9.26 4.59 1.59
C PRO A 106 -10.28 5.70 1.38
N VAL A 107 -10.38 6.63 2.33
CA VAL A 107 -11.38 7.72 2.30
C VAL A 107 -10.99 8.86 1.37
N ASN A 108 -9.71 9.00 1.03
CA ASN A 108 -9.20 10.06 0.17
C ASN A 108 -7.92 9.63 -0.56
N LEU A 109 -7.45 10.46 -1.47
CA LEU A 109 -6.24 10.27 -2.28
C LEU A 109 -4.99 10.09 -1.41
N PHE A 110 -4.84 10.88 -0.34
CA PHE A 110 -3.69 10.77 0.54
C PHE A 110 -3.60 9.36 1.16
N VAL A 111 -4.66 8.88 1.79
CA VAL A 111 -4.69 7.53 2.37
C VAL A 111 -4.46 6.46 1.31
N ALA A 112 -5.06 6.62 0.12
CA ALA A 112 -4.93 5.68 -0.99
C ALA A 112 -3.48 5.53 -1.48
N ALA A 113 -2.79 6.65 -1.67
CA ALA A 113 -1.40 6.69 -2.13
C ALA A 113 -0.40 6.35 -1.01
N PHE A 114 -0.71 6.75 0.24
CA PHE A 114 0.15 6.48 1.39
C PHE A 114 0.15 5.01 1.79
N ILE A 115 -1.00 4.30 1.71
CA ILE A 115 -1.14 2.91 2.15
C ILE A 115 -0.92 1.95 0.99
N GLY A 116 0.13 1.14 1.10
CA GLY A 116 0.54 0.08 0.14
C GLY A 116 1.97 0.26 -0.36
N SER A 117 2.62 -0.87 -0.67
CA SER A 117 3.96 -0.91 -1.28
C SER A 117 3.97 -2.07 -2.30
N PRO A 118 4.08 -1.74 -3.60
CA PRO A 118 4.10 -0.41 -4.18
C PRO A 118 2.83 0.42 -3.93
N ALA A 119 2.94 1.74 -4.11
CA ALA A 119 1.81 2.65 -3.96
C ALA A 119 0.69 2.41 -4.98
N MET A 120 -0.51 2.92 -4.72
CA MET A 120 -1.61 2.89 -5.67
C MET A 120 -1.29 3.75 -6.90
N ASN A 121 -1.47 3.21 -8.09
CA ASN A 121 -1.40 3.96 -9.34
C ASN A 121 -2.60 4.91 -9.43
N LEU A 122 -2.35 6.17 -9.71
CA LEU A 122 -3.38 7.22 -9.78
C LEU A 122 -3.36 7.91 -11.13
N VAL A 123 -4.54 8.10 -11.72
CA VAL A 123 -4.69 8.81 -13.01
C VAL A 123 -6.06 9.50 -13.08
N GLU A 124 -6.11 10.69 -13.68
CA GLU A 124 -7.38 11.27 -14.08
C GLU A 124 -7.96 10.51 -15.28
N ALA A 125 -9.26 10.25 -15.25
CA ALA A 125 -9.96 9.48 -16.25
C ALA A 125 -11.34 10.07 -16.57
N ASP A 126 -11.74 9.93 -17.83
CA ASP A 126 -13.10 10.22 -18.28
C ASP A 126 -13.97 8.97 -18.15
N VAL A 127 -15.21 9.17 -17.70
CA VAL A 127 -16.21 8.11 -17.56
C VAL A 127 -17.38 8.40 -18.49
N SER A 128 -17.59 7.54 -19.47
CA SER A 128 -18.73 7.62 -20.38
C SER A 128 -19.03 6.26 -21.00
N ASP A 129 -20.30 6.05 -21.35
CA ASP A 129 -20.76 4.86 -22.08
C ASP A 129 -20.37 3.52 -21.44
N GLY A 130 -20.33 3.45 -20.10
CA GLY A 130 -19.95 2.23 -19.38
C GLY A 130 -18.47 1.88 -19.51
N ALA A 131 -17.61 2.86 -19.80
CA ALA A 131 -16.17 2.69 -19.88
C ALA A 131 -15.42 3.81 -19.16
N ILE A 132 -14.21 3.49 -18.72
CA ILE A 132 -13.22 4.39 -18.12
C ILE A 132 -12.13 4.61 -19.17
N ARG A 133 -11.77 5.87 -19.43
CA ARG A 133 -10.74 6.24 -20.44
C ARG A 133 -9.65 7.07 -19.82
N PHE A 134 -8.41 6.64 -19.98
CA PHE A 134 -7.20 7.37 -19.56
C PHE A 134 -5.98 6.93 -20.38
N GLY A 135 -5.05 7.83 -20.65
CA GLY A 135 -3.77 7.51 -21.27
C GLY A 135 -3.82 6.69 -22.56
N GLY A 136 -4.89 6.87 -23.38
CA GLY A 136 -5.12 6.09 -24.59
C GLY A 136 -5.82 4.75 -24.36
N TYR A 137 -6.01 4.31 -23.12
CA TYR A 137 -6.71 3.07 -22.77
C TYR A 137 -8.22 3.31 -22.62
N THR A 138 -9.01 2.28 -22.98
CA THR A 138 -10.44 2.23 -22.76
C THR A 138 -10.79 0.93 -22.04
N ILE A 139 -11.26 1.03 -20.81
CA ILE A 139 -11.56 -0.13 -19.96
C ILE A 139 -13.07 -0.19 -19.74
N PRO A 140 -13.76 -1.21 -20.29
CA PRO A 140 -15.19 -1.41 -20.06
C PRO A 140 -15.48 -1.66 -18.58
N PHE A 141 -16.34 -0.84 -17.97
CA PHE A 141 -16.76 -1.03 -16.58
C PHE A 141 -18.07 -0.27 -16.28
N ALA A 142 -19.16 -0.99 -16.18
CA ALA A 142 -20.48 -0.41 -15.91
C ALA A 142 -20.65 0.08 -14.46
N GLY A 143 -19.76 -0.30 -13.54
CA GLY A 143 -19.78 0.10 -12.12
C GLY A 143 -19.04 1.40 -11.81
N ALA A 144 -18.59 2.16 -12.82
CA ALA A 144 -17.95 3.46 -12.61
C ALA A 144 -18.93 4.48 -12.00
N PRO A 145 -18.44 5.47 -11.23
CA PRO A 145 -19.27 6.56 -10.73
C PRO A 145 -20.04 7.28 -11.85
N ALA A 146 -21.16 7.91 -11.51
CA ALA A 146 -21.94 8.68 -12.47
C ALA A 146 -21.26 9.99 -12.93
N ALA A 147 -20.16 10.38 -12.30
CA ALA A 147 -19.38 11.55 -12.68
C ALA A 147 -18.70 11.33 -14.03
N SER A 148 -18.64 12.38 -14.87
CA SER A 148 -17.98 12.32 -16.18
C SER A 148 -16.45 12.30 -16.08
N ARG A 149 -15.89 12.74 -14.97
CA ARG A 149 -14.44 12.78 -14.69
C ARG A 149 -14.16 12.36 -13.27
N VAL A 150 -13.16 11.52 -13.08
CA VAL A 150 -12.75 10.96 -11.80
C VAL A 150 -11.23 10.82 -11.75
N ILE A 151 -10.66 10.69 -10.55
CA ILE A 151 -9.35 10.09 -10.40
C ILE A 151 -9.58 8.59 -10.14
N VAL A 152 -8.94 7.76 -10.95
CA VAL A 152 -8.95 6.30 -10.81
C VAL A 152 -7.70 5.85 -10.07
N GLY A 153 -7.91 5.07 -9.02
CA GLY A 153 -6.84 4.41 -8.28
C GLY A 153 -6.81 2.92 -8.61
N ILE A 154 -5.68 2.43 -9.05
CA ILE A 154 -5.46 1.04 -9.44
C ILE A 154 -4.32 0.47 -8.61
N ARG A 155 -4.62 -0.51 -7.76
CA ARG A 155 -3.58 -1.22 -7.01
C ARG A 155 -2.68 -2.03 -7.94
N PRO A 156 -1.37 -2.16 -7.67
CA PRO A 156 -0.46 -2.96 -8.49
C PRO A 156 -0.93 -4.40 -8.75
N GLU A 157 -1.55 -5.03 -7.77
CA GLU A 157 -2.11 -6.38 -7.87
C GLU A 157 -3.49 -6.45 -8.57
N SER A 158 -3.98 -5.34 -9.09
CA SER A 158 -5.16 -5.32 -9.97
C SER A 158 -4.76 -5.54 -11.43
N PHE A 159 -3.46 -5.57 -11.72
CA PHE A 159 -2.88 -5.99 -12.98
C PHE A 159 -2.34 -7.40 -12.87
N GLU A 160 -2.33 -8.12 -14.00
CA GLU A 160 -1.63 -9.39 -14.15
C GLU A 160 -1.13 -9.52 -15.60
N ASP A 161 -0.05 -10.25 -15.85
CA ASP A 161 0.33 -10.65 -17.21
C ASP A 161 -0.83 -11.44 -17.83
N ALA A 162 -1.27 -11.01 -19.01
CA ALA A 162 -2.41 -11.65 -19.71
C ALA A 162 -2.21 -13.14 -19.95
N ALA A 163 -0.98 -13.63 -19.93
CA ALA A 163 -0.66 -15.05 -20.05
C ALA A 163 -1.11 -15.88 -18.82
N PHE A 164 -1.26 -15.24 -17.66
CA PHE A 164 -1.61 -15.89 -16.38
C PHE A 164 -2.97 -15.45 -15.85
N ALA A 165 -3.57 -14.43 -16.47
CA ALA A 165 -4.83 -13.82 -16.03
C ALA A 165 -6.07 -14.55 -16.56
N ASP A 166 -7.23 -14.22 -15.96
CA ASP A 166 -8.54 -14.58 -16.52
C ASP A 166 -8.71 -13.89 -17.90
N PRO A 167 -8.90 -14.67 -18.99
CA PRO A 167 -9.01 -14.12 -20.35
C PRO A 167 -10.27 -13.24 -20.57
N THR A 168 -11.22 -13.25 -19.64
CA THR A 168 -12.42 -12.40 -19.72
C THR A 168 -12.18 -10.97 -19.22
N LEU A 169 -11.06 -10.72 -18.54
CA LEU A 169 -10.69 -9.38 -18.07
C LEU A 169 -10.27 -8.48 -19.25
N PRO A 170 -10.56 -7.18 -19.17
CA PRO A 170 -10.03 -6.19 -20.09
C PRO A 170 -8.51 -6.26 -20.13
N GLN A 171 -7.92 -6.05 -21.32
CA GLN A 171 -6.48 -6.10 -21.51
C GLN A 171 -5.98 -4.76 -22.06
N ILE A 172 -4.75 -4.40 -21.69
CA ILE A 172 -4.03 -3.23 -22.17
C ILE A 172 -2.63 -3.64 -22.61
N ASP A 173 -2.12 -3.03 -23.68
CA ASP A 173 -0.73 -3.19 -24.10
C ASP A 173 0.10 -2.05 -23.51
N VAL A 174 1.18 -2.36 -22.79
CA VAL A 174 2.03 -1.39 -22.09
C VAL A 174 3.47 -1.50 -22.53
N ASP A 175 4.19 -0.37 -22.62
CA ASP A 175 5.61 -0.37 -22.93
C ASP A 175 6.44 -0.46 -21.65
N VAL A 176 7.10 -1.59 -21.45
CA VAL A 176 7.84 -1.89 -20.22
C VAL A 176 9.10 -1.04 -20.12
N GLN A 177 9.23 -0.25 -19.06
CA GLN A 177 10.42 0.56 -18.80
C GLN A 177 11.35 -0.08 -17.77
N VAL A 178 10.80 -0.67 -16.70
CA VAL A 178 11.58 -1.37 -15.68
C VAL A 178 10.90 -2.69 -15.33
N VAL A 179 11.69 -3.71 -15.03
CA VAL A 179 11.23 -4.96 -14.44
C VAL A 179 12.05 -5.21 -13.19
N GLU A 180 11.38 -5.37 -12.05
CA GLU A 180 11.97 -5.75 -10.77
C GLU A 180 11.50 -7.17 -10.43
N ASP A 181 12.37 -8.16 -10.61
CA ASP A 181 12.11 -9.54 -10.22
C ASP A 181 12.42 -9.71 -8.72
N LEU A 182 11.38 -9.94 -7.92
CA LEU A 182 11.48 -10.13 -6.48
C LEU A 182 11.42 -11.62 -6.08
N GLY A 183 11.39 -12.52 -7.05
CA GLY A 183 11.38 -13.97 -6.87
C GLY A 183 9.99 -14.55 -6.56
N ALA A 184 9.20 -13.94 -5.69
CA ALA A 184 7.81 -14.36 -5.40
C ALA A 184 6.78 -13.68 -6.31
N ASP A 185 7.08 -12.50 -6.79
CA ASP A 185 6.33 -11.71 -7.76
C ASP A 185 7.31 -10.84 -8.56
N ALA A 186 6.86 -10.24 -9.65
CA ALA A 186 7.61 -9.26 -10.40
C ALA A 186 6.85 -7.94 -10.47
N HIS A 187 7.58 -6.82 -10.40
CA HIS A 187 7.02 -5.51 -10.63
C HIS A 187 7.38 -5.05 -12.05
N VAL A 188 6.37 -4.70 -12.81
CA VAL A 188 6.51 -4.13 -14.15
C VAL A 188 6.14 -2.66 -14.07
N ILE A 189 7.10 -1.77 -14.39
CA ILE A 189 6.92 -0.33 -14.34
C ILE A 189 6.82 0.21 -15.76
N PHE A 190 5.77 0.98 -16.03
CA PHE A 190 5.46 1.49 -17.37
C PHE A 190 4.83 2.89 -17.33
N PRO A 191 5.07 3.74 -18.34
CA PRO A 191 4.46 5.05 -18.45
C PRO A 191 3.02 4.95 -18.95
N VAL A 192 2.19 5.88 -18.53
CA VAL A 192 0.84 6.10 -19.04
C VAL A 192 0.80 7.50 -19.64
N ASP A 193 0.23 7.64 -20.85
CA ASP A 193 0.16 8.93 -21.57
C ASP A 193 -0.92 9.84 -20.97
N ALA A 194 -0.73 10.17 -19.71
CA ALA A 194 -1.56 11.06 -18.92
C ALA A 194 -0.69 11.84 -17.93
N PRO A 195 -1.06 13.07 -17.56
CA PRO A 195 -0.35 13.80 -16.52
C PRO A 195 -0.42 13.06 -15.19
N PRO A 196 0.63 13.14 -14.36
CA PRO A 196 0.60 12.56 -13.03
C PRO A 196 -0.43 13.29 -12.17
N VAL A 197 -1.14 12.54 -11.33
CA VAL A 197 -1.98 13.12 -10.27
C VAL A 197 -1.07 13.72 -9.21
N ASP A 198 -1.37 14.95 -8.79
CA ASP A 198 -0.59 15.60 -7.74
C ASP A 198 -0.83 14.91 -6.38
N VAL A 199 0.22 14.25 -5.92
CA VAL A 199 0.32 13.62 -4.60
C VAL A 199 1.61 14.05 -3.90
N SER A 200 2.05 15.29 -4.15
CA SER A 200 3.26 15.86 -3.56
C SER A 200 3.32 15.68 -2.05
N GLU A 201 2.19 15.88 -1.37
CA GLU A 201 2.03 15.70 0.06
C GLU A 201 2.29 14.27 0.56
N VAL A 202 2.04 13.26 -0.28
CA VAL A 202 2.37 11.86 0.05
C VAL A 202 3.86 11.63 -0.08
N ARG A 203 4.48 12.18 -1.13
CA ARG A 203 5.93 12.07 -1.34
C ARG A 203 6.70 12.70 -0.20
N GLU A 204 6.29 13.88 0.26
CA GLU A 204 6.87 14.52 1.45
C GLU A 204 6.73 13.65 2.71
N ALA A 205 5.56 13.00 2.88
CA ALA A 205 5.31 12.16 4.05
C ALA A 205 6.06 10.82 4.02
N THR A 206 6.35 10.27 2.84
CA THR A 206 7.07 9.00 2.67
C THR A 206 8.58 9.17 2.53
N GLY A 207 9.06 10.39 2.28
CA GLY A 207 10.46 10.65 1.99
C GLY A 207 10.90 10.16 0.61
N ASP A 208 9.97 9.83 -0.26
CA ASP A 208 10.24 9.44 -1.66
C ASP A 208 10.59 10.68 -2.50
N GLU A 209 11.83 11.13 -2.41
CA GLU A 209 12.31 12.34 -3.11
C GLU A 209 12.58 12.14 -4.60
N GLU A 210 12.68 10.91 -5.11
CA GLU A 210 13.10 10.67 -6.50
C GLU A 210 12.07 9.88 -7.31
N ALA A 211 11.34 10.58 -8.15
CA ALA A 211 10.81 9.98 -9.37
C ALA A 211 11.99 9.77 -10.34
N LEU A 212 12.45 8.53 -10.49
CA LEU A 212 13.44 8.11 -11.50
C LEU A 212 12.95 8.31 -12.95
N MET A 213 11.75 8.85 -13.13
CA MET A 213 11.04 8.98 -14.41
C MET A 213 10.66 10.42 -14.70
N PRO A 214 10.51 10.81 -15.98
CA PRO A 214 10.09 12.15 -16.37
C PRO A 214 8.80 12.58 -15.67
N ALA A 215 8.79 13.79 -15.12
CA ALA A 215 7.67 14.36 -14.37
C ALA A 215 6.44 14.73 -15.23
N ASP A 216 6.47 14.49 -16.54
CA ASP A 216 5.45 14.87 -17.51
C ASP A 216 4.37 13.80 -17.74
N ARG A 217 4.62 12.55 -17.28
CA ARG A 217 3.71 11.41 -17.47
C ARG A 217 3.49 10.64 -16.17
N ALA A 218 2.29 10.08 -16.02
CA ALA A 218 2.01 9.14 -14.96
C ALA A 218 2.82 7.85 -15.17
N VAL A 219 3.34 7.30 -14.08
CA VAL A 219 4.08 6.04 -14.08
C VAL A 219 3.30 5.03 -13.25
N PHE A 220 3.04 3.87 -13.83
CA PHE A 220 2.31 2.80 -13.19
C PHE A 220 3.22 1.63 -12.85
N THR A 221 2.91 0.96 -11.76
CA THR A 221 3.51 -0.31 -11.37
C THR A 221 2.44 -1.39 -11.40
N ALA A 222 2.67 -2.45 -12.17
CA ALA A 222 1.90 -3.69 -12.11
C ALA A 222 2.68 -4.72 -11.29
N ARG A 223 1.98 -5.46 -10.45
CA ARG A 223 2.50 -6.64 -9.75
C ARG A 223 1.95 -7.87 -10.46
N VAL A 224 2.84 -8.68 -11.02
CA VAL A 224 2.51 -9.80 -11.89
C VAL A 224 3.19 -11.09 -11.43
N ASP A 225 2.75 -12.23 -11.98
CA ASP A 225 3.38 -13.53 -11.74
C ASP A 225 4.88 -13.48 -12.09
N PRO A 226 5.77 -14.06 -11.27
CA PRO A 226 7.21 -14.05 -11.50
C PRO A 226 7.64 -14.79 -12.77
N GLN A 227 6.76 -15.61 -13.38
CA GLN A 227 7.02 -16.27 -14.66
C GLN A 227 6.68 -15.40 -15.88
N THR A 228 6.34 -14.12 -15.65
CA THR A 228 6.06 -13.16 -16.72
C THR A 228 7.16 -13.11 -17.75
N SER A 229 6.77 -12.89 -19.02
CA SER A 229 7.72 -12.66 -20.11
C SER A 229 8.13 -11.19 -20.27
N ALA A 230 7.83 -10.34 -19.30
CA ALA A 230 8.14 -8.90 -19.32
C ALA A 230 9.63 -8.64 -19.59
N GLN A 231 9.91 -7.74 -20.53
CA GLN A 231 11.28 -7.33 -20.88
C GLN A 231 11.31 -5.83 -21.12
N VAL A 232 12.32 -5.17 -20.57
CA VAL A 232 12.55 -3.74 -20.78
C VAL A 232 12.63 -3.41 -22.27
N GLY A 233 11.91 -2.34 -22.68
CA GLY A 233 11.84 -1.88 -24.07
C GLY A 233 10.94 -2.73 -24.98
N ARG A 234 10.15 -3.64 -24.41
CA ARG A 234 9.14 -4.42 -25.16
C ARG A 234 7.73 -4.11 -24.64
N THR A 235 6.77 -4.34 -25.51
CA THR A 235 5.35 -4.26 -25.14
C THR A 235 4.95 -5.53 -24.41
N LEU A 236 4.28 -5.37 -23.26
CA LEU A 236 3.64 -6.44 -22.49
C LEU A 236 2.13 -6.26 -22.53
N ARG A 237 1.40 -7.34 -22.63
CA ARG A 237 -0.06 -7.33 -22.47
C ARG A 237 -0.44 -7.63 -21.03
N LEU A 238 -1.09 -6.69 -20.37
CA LEU A 238 -1.60 -6.82 -19.02
C LEU A 238 -3.12 -6.95 -19.04
N ALA A 239 -3.66 -7.90 -18.30
CA ALA A 239 -5.06 -7.91 -17.90
C ALA A 239 -5.24 -6.97 -16.70
N VAL A 240 -6.40 -6.33 -16.60
CA VAL A 240 -6.73 -5.44 -15.51
C VAL A 240 -8.12 -5.74 -14.96
N ASP A 241 -8.26 -5.80 -13.64
CA ASP A 241 -9.54 -6.06 -12.98
C ASP A 241 -10.22 -4.74 -12.55
N PRO A 242 -11.17 -4.19 -13.32
CA PRO A 242 -11.85 -2.94 -13.00
C PRO A 242 -12.78 -3.06 -11.80
N ALA A 243 -13.15 -4.27 -11.38
CA ALA A 243 -13.92 -4.47 -10.15
C ALA A 243 -13.13 -4.10 -8.89
N ARG A 244 -11.81 -3.98 -8.98
CA ARG A 244 -10.92 -3.59 -7.89
C ARG A 244 -10.50 -2.12 -7.93
N PHE A 245 -10.98 -1.33 -8.90
CA PHE A 245 -10.63 0.08 -9.01
C PHE A 245 -11.20 0.90 -7.86
N HIS A 246 -10.49 1.94 -7.49
CA HIS A 246 -10.92 2.98 -6.57
C HIS A 246 -11.22 4.25 -7.36
N PHE A 247 -12.18 5.03 -6.88
CA PHE A 247 -12.56 6.28 -7.52
C PHE A 247 -12.52 7.42 -6.52
N PHE A 248 -12.00 8.56 -6.97
CA PHE A 248 -11.92 9.77 -6.17
C PHE A 248 -12.41 10.97 -6.99
N ASP A 249 -12.99 11.91 -6.30
CA ASP A 249 -13.41 13.19 -6.86
C ASP A 249 -12.17 14.05 -7.13
N PRO A 250 -11.95 14.56 -8.36
CA PRO A 250 -10.76 15.33 -8.70
C PRO A 250 -10.66 16.66 -7.96
N ALA A 251 -11.77 17.26 -7.53
CA ALA A 251 -11.77 18.55 -6.87
C ALA A 251 -11.50 18.46 -5.37
N THR A 252 -11.94 17.37 -4.72
CA THR A 252 -11.86 17.23 -3.26
C THR A 252 -10.86 16.17 -2.81
N GLY A 253 -10.44 15.29 -3.72
CA GLY A 253 -9.62 14.12 -3.40
C GLY A 253 -10.36 13.07 -2.56
N LEU A 254 -11.63 13.24 -2.27
CA LEU A 254 -12.41 12.29 -1.48
C LEU A 254 -12.86 11.11 -2.33
N ARG A 255 -13.05 9.98 -1.67
CA ARG A 255 -13.56 8.77 -2.32
C ARG A 255 -14.92 9.03 -2.95
N ALA A 256 -15.08 8.65 -4.22
CA ALA A 256 -16.35 8.66 -4.95
C ALA A 256 -16.99 7.25 -4.88
N ASP A 257 -18.30 7.21 -4.65
CA ASP A 257 -19.04 5.95 -4.63
C ASP A 257 -19.19 5.38 -6.05
N ARG A 258 -19.14 4.05 -6.16
CA ARG A 258 -19.46 3.35 -7.40
C ARG A 258 -20.95 3.46 -7.70
N SER A 259 -21.31 3.60 -8.97
CA SER A 259 -22.70 3.41 -9.39
C SER A 259 -23.12 1.95 -9.12
N PRO A 260 -24.35 1.69 -8.66
CA PRO A 260 -24.86 0.34 -8.57
C PRO A 260 -24.81 -0.29 -9.97
N ALA A 261 -24.31 -1.53 -10.05
CA ALA A 261 -24.33 -2.26 -11.32
C ALA A 261 -25.76 -2.29 -11.88
N PRO A 262 -25.96 -2.07 -13.19
CA PRO A 262 -27.28 -2.19 -13.78
C PRO A 262 -27.83 -3.58 -13.43
N ALA A 263 -29.03 -3.62 -12.85
CA ALA A 263 -29.71 -4.88 -12.57
C ALA A 263 -29.75 -5.67 -13.89
N LEU A 264 -29.20 -6.91 -13.87
CA LEU A 264 -29.33 -7.80 -15.01
C LEU A 264 -30.82 -7.89 -15.31
N ALA A 265 -31.25 -7.32 -16.45
CA ALA A 265 -32.60 -7.46 -16.90
C ALA A 265 -32.87 -8.96 -17.05
N GLY A 266 -33.78 -9.45 -16.23
CA GLY A 266 -34.03 -10.88 -16.07
C GLY A 266 -34.24 -11.56 -17.42
N ALA A 267 -33.61 -12.72 -17.53
CA ALA A 267 -33.92 -13.70 -18.56
C ALA A 267 -35.18 -14.47 -18.17
#